data_b4aa4abac9a4d5cb5d9c30775cf2bffc
#
_entry.id   b4aa4abac9a4d5cb5d9c30775cf2bffc
#
_cell.length_a   1.000
_cell.length_b   1.000
_cell.length_c   1.000
_cell.angle_alpha   90.00
_cell.angle_beta   90.00
_cell.angle_gamma   90.00
#
_symmetry.space_group_name_H-M   'P 1'
#
loop_
_entity.id
_entity.type
_entity.pdbx_description
1 polymer ?
#
loop_
_entity_poly.entity_id
_entity_poly.type
_entity_poly.pdbx_seq_one_letter_code
_entity_poly.pdbx_strand_id
1 'polypeptide(L)'
;MTLKTQLPTTEMQVTSIRFERALIDKLKTLAGSQGYQSLVRDVLWDYVRQHSDDPDFRIQRQQIRSVMAAEAQRQERCALTGAVIEPHEEMWMAFTTDNQLVPLSVDSLELLER
;
A
#
# COMPACT_ATOMS: atom_id res chain seq x y z
N MET A 1 13.85 2.38 -3.57
CA MET A 1 13.64 1.27 -2.64
C MET A 1 12.19 1.15 -2.26
N THR A 2 11.70 -0.03 -2.17
CA THR A 2 10.31 -0.26 -1.78
C THR A 2 10.24 -0.80 -0.36
N LEU A 3 9.09 -0.58 0.29
CA LEU A 3 8.85 -1.10 1.63
C LEU A 3 8.56 -2.60 1.64
N LYS A 4 8.51 -3.22 0.46
CA LYS A 4 7.98 -4.57 0.29
C LYS A 4 8.92 -5.67 0.71
N THR A 5 10.20 -5.37 0.85
CA THR A 5 11.21 -6.39 1.14
C THR A 5 11.99 -6.05 2.41
N GLN A 6 11.32 -5.45 3.38
CA GLN A 6 11.99 -5.01 4.59
C GLN A 6 12.33 -6.14 5.54
N LEU A 7 11.65 -7.28 5.45
CA LEU A 7 11.92 -8.40 6.33
C LEU A 7 13.10 -9.22 5.80
N PRO A 8 14.03 -9.61 6.70
CA PRO A 8 15.14 -10.47 6.30
C PRO A 8 14.65 -11.82 5.77
N THR A 9 15.38 -12.38 4.82
CA THR A 9 15.04 -13.71 4.29
C THR A 9 15.10 -14.80 5.36
N THR A 10 15.92 -14.59 6.39
CA THR A 10 16.02 -15.54 7.50
C THR A 10 14.73 -15.66 8.31
N GLU A 11 13.84 -14.67 8.18
CA GLU A 11 12.56 -14.69 8.88
C GLU A 11 11.44 -15.22 8.01
N MET A 12 11.75 -15.73 6.85
CA MET A 12 10.73 -16.28 5.96
C MET A 12 10.27 -17.64 6.45
N GLN A 13 8.97 -17.89 6.29
CA GLN A 13 8.35 -19.16 6.61
C GLN A 13 7.75 -19.73 5.34
N VAL A 14 7.93 -21.01 5.13
CA VAL A 14 7.33 -21.70 3.99
C VAL A 14 5.88 -22.02 4.31
N THR A 15 4.99 -21.58 3.42
CA THR A 15 3.57 -21.93 3.48
C THR A 15 3.14 -22.42 2.11
N SER A 16 1.98 -23.08 2.05
CA SER A 16 1.46 -23.58 0.79
C SER A 16 0.05 -23.06 0.56
N ILE A 17 -0.18 -22.51 -0.61
CA ILE A 17 -1.49 -22.01 -1.04
C ILE A 17 -1.77 -22.61 -2.42
N ARG A 18 -2.99 -23.08 -2.60
CA ARG A 18 -3.41 -23.60 -3.89
C ARG A 18 -4.01 -22.47 -4.73
N PHE A 19 -3.53 -22.35 -5.97
CA PHE A 19 -4.07 -21.40 -6.93
C PHE A 19 -4.58 -22.16 -8.14
N GLU A 20 -5.63 -21.63 -8.75
CA GLU A 20 -6.06 -22.12 -10.05
C GLU A 20 -4.94 -21.95 -11.06
N ARG A 21 -4.84 -22.91 -11.98
CA ARG A 21 -3.81 -22.85 -13.02
C ARG A 21 -3.95 -21.57 -13.86
N ALA A 22 -5.17 -21.17 -14.19
CA ALA A 22 -5.41 -19.95 -14.96
C ALA A 22 -4.86 -18.73 -14.25
N LEU A 23 -4.99 -18.66 -12.92
CA LEU A 23 -4.46 -17.54 -12.15
C LEU A 23 -2.93 -17.54 -12.21
N ILE A 24 -2.31 -18.69 -12.02
CA ILE A 24 -0.84 -18.79 -12.07
C ILE A 24 -0.33 -18.34 -13.44
N ASP A 25 -0.97 -18.77 -14.51
CA ASP A 25 -0.54 -18.41 -15.86
C ASP A 25 -0.62 -16.88 -16.07
N LYS A 26 -1.67 -16.26 -15.58
CA LYS A 26 -1.81 -14.80 -15.67
C LYS A 26 -0.77 -14.07 -14.85
N LEU A 27 -0.49 -14.57 -13.65
CA LEU A 27 0.53 -13.97 -12.79
C LEU A 27 1.92 -14.06 -13.42
N LYS A 28 2.23 -15.20 -14.03
CA LYS A 28 3.51 -15.36 -14.73
C LYS A 28 3.65 -14.36 -15.87
N THR A 29 2.59 -14.16 -16.63
CA THR A 29 2.60 -13.21 -17.73
C THR A 29 2.80 -11.77 -17.23
N LEU A 30 2.10 -11.38 -16.18
CA LEU A 30 2.21 -10.04 -15.64
C LEU A 30 3.54 -9.78 -14.95
N ALA A 31 4.11 -10.78 -14.32
CA ALA A 31 5.33 -10.61 -13.55
C ALA A 31 6.56 -10.38 -14.43
N GLY A 32 6.55 -10.95 -15.64
CA GLY A 32 7.71 -10.82 -16.54
C GLY A 32 8.98 -11.31 -15.88
N SER A 33 10.02 -10.50 -15.91
CA SER A 33 11.33 -10.87 -15.38
C SER A 33 11.38 -10.93 -13.86
N GLN A 34 10.41 -10.32 -13.18
CA GLN A 34 10.35 -10.32 -11.72
C GLN A 34 10.08 -11.72 -11.15
N GLY A 35 9.31 -12.54 -11.88
CA GLY A 35 8.83 -13.82 -11.39
C GLY A 35 7.55 -13.66 -10.59
N TYR A 36 6.64 -14.64 -10.75
CA TYR A 36 5.30 -14.49 -10.19
C TYR A 36 5.28 -14.56 -8.67
N GLN A 37 6.21 -15.29 -8.05
CA GLN A 37 6.23 -15.39 -6.59
C GLN A 37 6.57 -14.05 -5.94
N SER A 38 7.51 -13.33 -6.52
CA SER A 38 7.85 -11.99 -6.06
C SER A 38 6.68 -11.03 -6.24
N LEU A 39 6.01 -11.11 -7.39
CA LEU A 39 4.82 -10.30 -7.65
C LEU A 39 3.73 -10.57 -6.61
N VAL A 40 3.47 -11.84 -6.31
CA VAL A 40 2.44 -12.21 -5.32
C VAL A 40 2.78 -11.63 -3.96
N ARG A 41 4.04 -11.73 -3.54
CA ARG A 41 4.45 -11.14 -2.26
C ARG A 41 4.25 -9.64 -2.25
N ASP A 42 4.59 -8.97 -3.33
CA ASP A 42 4.40 -7.52 -3.43
C ASP A 42 2.92 -7.14 -3.30
N VAL A 43 2.05 -7.85 -3.98
CA VAL A 43 0.61 -7.61 -3.94
C VAL A 43 0.08 -7.82 -2.52
N LEU A 44 0.51 -8.89 -1.87
CA LEU A 44 0.06 -9.19 -0.52
C LEU A 44 0.56 -8.14 0.48
N TRP A 45 1.80 -7.67 0.35
CA TRP A 45 2.28 -6.60 1.20
C TRP A 45 1.49 -5.31 1.01
N ASP A 46 1.15 -4.99 -0.24
CA ASP A 46 0.33 -3.82 -0.52
C ASP A 46 -1.04 -3.94 0.16
N TYR A 47 -1.65 -5.12 0.10
CA TYR A 47 -2.93 -5.35 0.75
C TYR A 47 -2.81 -5.16 2.27
N VAL A 48 -1.78 -5.75 2.87
CA VAL A 48 -1.58 -5.66 4.32
C VAL A 48 -1.39 -4.20 4.75
N ARG A 49 -0.57 -3.45 4.00
CA ARG A 49 -0.35 -2.03 4.34
C ARG A 49 -1.64 -1.23 4.30
N GLN A 50 -2.48 -1.50 3.31
CA GLN A 50 -3.72 -0.73 3.13
C GLN A 50 -4.79 -1.08 4.17
N HIS A 51 -4.72 -2.26 4.76
CA HIS A 51 -5.76 -2.76 5.66
C HIS A 51 -5.28 -2.95 7.09
N SER A 52 -4.05 -2.58 7.39
CA SER A 52 -3.47 -2.77 8.72
C SER A 52 -3.43 -1.47 9.50
N ASP A 53 -3.60 -1.56 10.81
CA ASP A 53 -3.39 -0.45 11.73
C ASP A 53 -1.94 -0.31 12.17
N ASP A 54 -1.07 -1.19 11.72
CA ASP A 54 0.30 -1.25 12.19
C ASP A 54 1.04 0.05 11.89
N PRO A 55 1.60 0.72 12.93
CA PRO A 55 2.33 1.97 12.72
C PRO A 55 3.53 1.83 11.78
N ASP A 56 4.08 0.62 11.63
CA ASP A 56 5.21 0.39 10.73
C ASP A 56 4.86 0.66 9.27
N PHE A 57 3.58 0.67 8.95
CA PHE A 57 3.14 0.93 7.58
C PHE A 57 2.74 2.38 7.33
N ARG A 58 2.95 3.26 8.32
CA ARG A 58 2.63 4.68 8.15
C ARG A 58 3.76 5.38 7.41
N ILE A 59 3.37 6.31 6.55
CA ILE A 59 4.38 7.19 5.95
C ILE A 59 4.62 8.37 6.88
N GLN A 60 5.71 9.09 6.63
CA GLN A 60 6.03 10.31 7.36
C GLN A 60 5.77 11.52 6.48
N ARG A 61 5.56 12.68 7.13
CA ARG A 61 5.25 13.94 6.41
C ARG A 61 6.30 14.24 5.35
N GLN A 62 7.57 14.03 5.66
CA GLN A 62 8.66 14.35 4.75
C GLN A 62 8.61 13.53 3.49
N GLN A 63 7.86 12.43 3.49
CA GLN A 63 7.72 11.57 2.32
C GLN A 63 6.64 12.05 1.35
N ILE A 64 5.90 13.10 1.70
CA ILE A 64 4.84 13.63 0.85
C ILE A 64 5.45 14.68 -0.07
N ARG A 65 5.36 14.44 -1.37
CA ARG A 65 5.84 15.38 -2.39
C ARG A 65 4.77 16.36 -2.81
N SER A 66 3.54 15.89 -2.95
CA SER A 66 2.42 16.71 -3.37
C SER A 66 1.14 16.00 -3.00
N VAL A 67 0.06 16.77 -2.95
CA VAL A 67 -1.27 16.24 -2.65
C VAL A 67 -2.27 16.80 -3.64
N MET A 68 -3.35 16.04 -3.87
CA MET A 68 -4.47 16.51 -4.67
C MET A 68 -5.76 16.05 -4.02
N ALA A 69 -6.81 16.86 -4.17
CA ALA A 69 -8.11 16.54 -3.61
C ALA A 69 -8.72 15.35 -4.36
N ALA A 70 -9.41 14.51 -3.62
CA ALA A 70 -10.05 13.34 -4.19
C ALA A 70 -11.27 12.96 -3.35
N GLU A 71 -12.07 12.04 -3.89
CA GLU A 71 -13.19 11.46 -3.16
C GLU A 71 -13.00 9.96 -3.15
N ALA A 72 -13.09 9.35 -1.98
CA ALA A 72 -12.93 7.91 -1.84
C ALA A 72 -14.10 7.20 -2.53
N GLN A 73 -13.79 6.25 -3.40
CA GLN A 73 -14.80 5.44 -4.06
C GLN A 73 -15.03 4.13 -3.32
N ARG A 74 -14.16 3.82 -2.38
CA ARG A 74 -14.25 2.65 -1.52
C ARG A 74 -13.61 3.02 -0.20
N GLN A 75 -13.73 2.15 0.80
CA GLN A 75 -13.07 2.38 2.07
C GLN A 75 -11.55 2.40 1.86
N GLU A 76 -10.91 3.42 2.39
CA GLU A 76 -9.45 3.58 2.35
C GLU A 76 -8.95 3.78 3.77
N ARG A 77 -7.65 3.79 3.91
CA ARG A 77 -7.02 4.01 5.21
C ARG A 77 -5.92 5.06 5.04
N CYS A 78 -5.96 6.08 5.88
CA CYS A 78 -5.00 7.17 5.81
C CYS A 78 -3.57 6.65 6.02
N ALA A 79 -2.67 7.00 5.09
CA ALA A 79 -1.30 6.53 5.14
C ALA A 79 -0.49 7.19 6.26
N LEU A 80 -0.92 8.34 6.78
CA LEU A 80 -0.23 9.01 7.88
C LEU A 80 -0.74 8.58 9.25
N THR A 81 -2.03 8.43 9.40
CA THR A 81 -2.64 8.24 10.72
C THR A 81 -3.29 6.89 10.90
N GLY A 82 -3.57 6.18 9.82
CA GLY A 82 -4.31 4.92 9.87
C GLY A 82 -5.82 5.09 10.01
N ALA A 83 -6.31 6.32 10.04
CA ALA A 83 -7.75 6.56 10.16
C ALA A 83 -8.49 6.00 8.95
N VAL A 84 -9.68 5.46 9.19
CA VAL A 84 -10.52 4.94 8.13
C VAL A 84 -11.16 6.08 7.37
N ILE A 85 -11.12 6.01 6.04
CA ILE A 85 -11.79 6.95 5.15
C ILE A 85 -12.92 6.16 4.51
N GLU A 86 -14.16 6.58 4.76
CA GLU A 86 -15.32 5.85 4.27
C GLU A 86 -15.59 6.17 2.81
N PRO A 87 -16.33 5.31 2.09
CA PRO A 87 -16.71 5.62 0.72
C PRO A 87 -17.45 6.95 0.63
N HIS A 88 -17.11 7.72 -0.40
CA HIS A 88 -17.68 9.03 -0.70
C HIS A 88 -17.22 10.15 0.24
N GLU A 89 -16.31 9.86 1.17
CA GLU A 89 -15.68 10.92 1.94
C GLU A 89 -14.65 11.67 1.10
N GLU A 90 -14.48 12.94 1.39
CA GLU A 90 -13.37 13.69 0.83
C GLU A 90 -12.08 13.24 1.47
N MET A 91 -11.03 13.20 0.66
CA MET A 91 -9.70 12.83 1.11
C MET A 91 -8.66 13.52 0.25
N TRP A 92 -7.40 13.32 0.57
CA TRP A 92 -6.29 13.75 -0.26
C TRP A 92 -5.59 12.51 -0.81
N MET A 93 -5.15 12.61 -2.04
CA MET A 93 -4.20 11.64 -2.60
C MET A 93 -2.83 12.27 -2.56
N ALA A 94 -1.89 11.61 -1.91
CA ALA A 94 -0.54 12.12 -1.76
C ALA A 94 0.42 11.33 -2.63
N PHE A 95 1.31 12.06 -3.30
CA PHE A 95 2.37 11.45 -4.07
C PHE A 95 3.63 11.45 -3.20
N THR A 96 4.22 10.27 -3.02
CA THR A 96 5.32 10.11 -2.09
C THR A 96 6.67 10.19 -2.77
N THR A 97 7.73 10.31 -1.97
CA THR A 97 9.11 10.29 -2.46
C THR A 97 9.46 8.96 -3.10
N ASP A 98 8.73 7.89 -2.79
CA ASP A 98 8.90 6.58 -3.42
C ASP A 98 8.07 6.44 -4.69
N ASN A 99 7.47 7.53 -5.18
CA ASN A 99 6.61 7.54 -6.36
C ASN A 99 5.36 6.68 -6.19
N GLN A 100 4.86 6.58 -4.98
CA GLN A 100 3.61 5.90 -4.69
C GLN A 100 2.50 6.92 -4.49
N LEU A 101 1.28 6.52 -4.81
CA LEU A 101 0.10 7.34 -4.60
C LEU A 101 -0.68 6.73 -3.43
N VAL A 102 -0.87 7.50 -2.37
CA VAL A 102 -1.46 6.99 -1.13
C VAL A 102 -2.57 7.92 -0.66
N PRO A 103 -3.61 7.38 0.00
CA PRO A 103 -4.70 8.19 0.52
C PRO A 103 -4.33 8.83 1.86
N LEU A 104 -4.81 10.05 2.07
CA LEU A 104 -4.70 10.74 3.34
C LEU A 104 -6.07 11.27 3.74
N SER A 105 -6.40 11.15 5.02
CA SER A 105 -7.60 11.77 5.53
C SER A 105 -7.45 13.30 5.53
N VAL A 106 -8.55 14.01 5.43
CA VAL A 106 -8.52 15.47 5.46
C VAL A 106 -7.89 15.97 6.76
N ASP A 107 -8.23 15.34 7.88
CA ASP A 107 -7.71 15.75 9.18
C ASP A 107 -6.19 15.59 9.28
N SER A 108 -5.62 14.62 8.57
CA SER A 108 -4.18 14.39 8.66
C SER A 108 -3.39 15.57 8.08
N LEU A 109 -3.89 16.21 7.04
CA LEU A 109 -3.23 17.38 6.47
C LEU A 109 -3.35 18.60 7.34
N GLU A 110 -4.47 18.75 8.05
CA GLU A 110 -4.62 19.84 9.01
C GLU A 110 -3.56 19.75 10.09
N LEU A 111 -3.23 18.54 10.52
CA LEU A 111 -2.14 18.34 11.46
C LEU A 111 -0.79 18.69 10.86
N LEU A 112 -0.62 18.49 9.55
CA LEU A 112 0.64 18.81 8.87
C LEU A 112 0.92 20.31 8.82
N GLU A 113 -0.10 21.13 8.79
CA GLU A 113 0.06 22.57 8.69
C GLU A 113 0.45 23.23 10.00
N ARG A 114 0.51 22.47 11.07
CA ARG A 114 0.90 22.96 12.39
C ARG A 114 2.37 22.62 12.70
#